data_e065c7956cc7c598995a02a193d66050
#
_entry.id   e065c7956cc7c598995a02a193d66050
#
_cell.length_a   1.000
_cell.length_b   1.000
_cell.length_c   1.000
_cell.angle_alpha   90.00
_cell.angle_beta   90.00
_cell.angle_gamma   90.00
#
_symmetry.space_group_name_H-M   'P 1'
#
loop_
_entity.id
_entity.type
_entity.pdbx_description
1 polymer ?
#
loop_
_entity_poly.entity_id
_entity_poly.type
_entity_poly.pdbx_seq_one_letter_code
_entity_poly.pdbx_strand_id
1 'polypeptide(L)'
;MARGETYEQFVDKFKPKKTTDDCYTPEPVYEAVKRWACREYGIDPADVVRPFWPGGDYERFDYPEGCAVIDNPPFSMLAAICRFYLDRGTPFFLFAPSLTCLSGANTCMRMNHLVTDCAIVYENGAEVRTSFVTNMGDPDTVLQSAPGLTRVVNAAVESCRERRSVPKYAYPDEVVTAAMVQRYSKYGVEFKVRRGECRRVYALDMQRDAGKVIFGGEPQQSEPQQSEPQQSDGA
;
A
#
# COMPACT_ATOMS: atom_id res chain seq x y z
N MET A 1 -21.44 17.27 -12.11
CA MET A 1 -21.52 15.89 -11.62
C MET A 1 -21.41 14.94 -12.80
N ALA A 2 -20.50 13.97 -12.75
CA ALA A 2 -20.43 12.92 -13.77
C ALA A 2 -21.63 11.96 -13.61
N ARG A 3 -22.08 11.36 -14.74
CA ARG A 3 -23.28 10.47 -14.76
C ARG A 3 -23.02 9.26 -13.84
N GLY A 4 -23.75 9.16 -12.71
CA GLY A 4 -23.64 8.07 -11.73
C GLY A 4 -22.88 8.41 -10.42
N GLU A 5 -22.47 9.66 -10.24
CA GLU A 5 -21.80 10.11 -9.04
C GLU A 5 -22.81 10.58 -7.98
N THR A 6 -22.72 10.06 -6.76
CA THR A 6 -23.56 10.54 -5.66
C THR A 6 -23.07 11.90 -5.13
N TYR A 7 -23.99 12.65 -4.49
CA TYR A 7 -23.64 13.94 -3.88
C TYR A 7 -22.51 13.81 -2.84
N GLU A 8 -22.46 12.73 -2.08
CA GLU A 8 -21.39 12.45 -1.11
C GLU A 8 -20.04 12.24 -1.79
N GLN A 9 -20.00 11.49 -2.88
CA GLN A 9 -18.78 11.30 -3.70
C GLN A 9 -18.31 12.60 -4.35
N PHE A 10 -19.24 13.49 -4.69
CA PHE A 10 -18.91 14.82 -5.20
C PHE A 10 -18.32 15.70 -4.10
N VAL A 11 -18.91 15.73 -2.90
CA VAL A 11 -18.41 16.49 -1.76
C VAL A 11 -17.05 15.99 -1.27
N ASP A 12 -16.80 14.67 -1.31
CA ASP A 12 -15.52 14.09 -0.93
C ASP A 12 -14.34 14.55 -1.81
N LYS A 13 -14.60 14.98 -3.05
CA LYS A 13 -13.58 15.57 -3.91
C LYS A 13 -13.06 16.93 -3.44
N PHE A 14 -13.86 17.64 -2.66
CA PHE A 14 -13.51 18.97 -2.13
C PHE A 14 -12.95 18.93 -0.70
N LYS A 15 -12.95 17.74 -0.06
CA LYS A 15 -12.22 17.59 1.20
C LYS A 15 -10.72 17.77 0.92
N PRO A 16 -10.00 18.54 1.76
CA PRO A 16 -8.56 18.67 1.62
C PRO A 16 -7.95 17.27 1.64
N LYS A 17 -7.29 16.90 0.54
CA LYS A 17 -6.56 15.63 0.47
C LYS A 17 -5.42 15.75 1.47
N LYS A 18 -5.35 14.82 2.43
CA LYS A 18 -4.17 14.67 3.28
C LYS A 18 -2.95 14.53 2.38
N THR A 19 -1.98 15.40 2.58
CA THR A 19 -0.70 15.31 1.87
C THR A 19 0.15 14.20 2.48
N THR A 20 1.26 13.81 1.83
CA THR A 20 2.23 12.87 2.43
C THR A 20 2.87 13.43 3.70
N ASP A 21 2.79 14.74 3.91
CA ASP A 21 3.29 15.41 5.10
C ASP A 21 2.37 15.28 6.33
N ASP A 22 1.10 14.93 6.10
CA ASP A 22 0.08 14.77 7.17
C ASP A 22 -0.17 13.28 7.53
N CYS A 23 0.69 12.36 7.09
CA CYS A 23 0.38 10.95 7.14
C CYS A 23 1.19 10.22 8.21
N TYR A 24 0.45 9.54 9.07
CA TYR A 24 1.04 8.66 10.05
C TYR A 24 1.57 7.39 9.41
N THR A 25 2.74 6.97 9.87
CA THR A 25 3.25 5.62 9.63
C THR A 25 2.36 4.63 10.39
N PRO A 26 1.92 3.51 9.78
CA PRO A 26 1.20 2.47 10.52
C PRO A 26 1.97 2.02 11.76
N GLU A 27 1.28 1.94 12.89
CA GLU A 27 1.92 1.69 14.18
C GLU A 27 2.80 0.42 14.21
N PRO A 28 2.41 -0.73 13.59
CA PRO A 28 3.28 -1.90 13.55
C PRO A 28 4.61 -1.64 12.80
N VAL A 29 4.58 -0.80 11.77
CA VAL A 29 5.77 -0.42 10.99
C VAL A 29 6.65 0.51 11.82
N TYR A 30 6.07 1.53 12.44
CA TYR A 30 6.78 2.44 13.33
C TYR A 30 7.48 1.68 14.47
N GLU A 31 6.77 0.83 15.17
CA GLU A 31 7.30 0.04 16.27
C GLU A 31 8.41 -0.93 15.83
N ALA A 32 8.31 -1.48 14.62
CA ALA A 32 9.37 -2.32 14.06
C ALA A 32 10.65 -1.53 13.78
N VAL A 33 10.53 -0.31 13.23
CA VAL A 33 11.65 0.61 12.98
C VAL A 33 12.25 1.08 14.28
N LYS A 34 11.44 1.53 15.25
CA LYS A 34 11.88 1.96 16.58
C LYS A 34 12.71 0.88 17.26
N ARG A 35 12.18 -0.35 17.35
CA ARG A 35 12.92 -1.47 17.99
C ARG A 35 14.22 -1.80 17.28
N TRP A 36 14.25 -1.71 15.96
CA TRP A 36 15.46 -1.95 15.19
C TRP A 36 16.51 -0.87 15.49
N ALA A 37 16.13 0.42 15.42
CA ALA A 37 17.01 1.54 15.64
C ALA A 37 17.54 1.59 17.10
N CYS A 38 16.67 1.36 18.09
CA CYS A 38 17.06 1.28 19.50
C CYS A 38 18.12 0.21 19.72
N ARG A 39 17.96 -0.98 19.13
CA ARG A 39 18.93 -2.08 19.25
C ARG A 39 20.23 -1.77 18.52
N GLU A 40 20.16 -1.21 17.32
CA GLU A 40 21.33 -0.92 16.48
C GLU A 40 22.23 0.14 17.09
N TYR A 41 21.61 1.19 17.66
CA TYR A 41 22.33 2.35 18.20
C TYR A 41 22.42 2.39 19.72
N GLY A 42 21.91 1.38 20.42
CA GLY A 42 21.96 1.32 21.88
C GLY A 42 21.10 2.36 22.59
N ILE A 43 19.95 2.73 22.00
CA ILE A 43 19.02 3.73 22.54
C ILE A 43 18.03 3.03 23.48
N ASP A 44 17.80 3.60 24.68
CA ASP A 44 16.70 3.16 25.51
C ASP A 44 15.36 3.54 24.83
N PRO A 45 14.44 2.63 24.61
CA PRO A 45 13.12 2.94 24.04
C PRO A 45 12.35 4.02 24.81
N ALA A 46 12.65 4.24 26.11
CA ALA A 46 12.06 5.29 26.93
C ALA A 46 12.57 6.71 26.56
N ASP A 47 13.76 6.82 25.99
CA ASP A 47 14.38 8.10 25.58
C ASP A 47 13.95 8.50 24.15
N VAL A 48 13.14 7.69 23.47
CA VAL A 48 12.69 7.98 22.13
C VAL A 48 11.55 8.99 22.14
N VAL A 49 11.72 10.07 21.40
CA VAL A 49 10.68 11.12 21.23
C VAL A 49 10.16 11.20 19.80
N ARG A 50 8.91 11.63 19.65
CA ARG A 50 8.18 11.77 18.38
C ARG A 50 7.64 13.20 18.25
N PRO A 51 8.41 14.15 17.70
CA PRO A 51 7.99 15.55 17.62
C PRO A 51 7.08 15.86 16.42
N PHE A 52 6.89 14.92 15.49
CA PHE A 52 6.12 15.17 14.27
C PHE A 52 4.69 14.65 14.40
N TRP A 53 3.75 15.56 14.59
CA TRP A 53 2.31 15.32 14.51
C TRP A 53 1.65 16.50 13.78
N PRO A 54 0.46 16.35 13.18
CA PRO A 54 -0.24 17.43 12.52
C PRO A 54 -0.45 18.64 13.43
N GLY A 55 0.10 19.78 13.03
CA GLY A 55 0.05 21.02 13.84
C GLY A 55 1.14 21.12 14.92
N GLY A 56 2.03 20.12 15.02
CA GLY A 56 3.20 20.18 15.91
C GLY A 56 4.29 21.10 15.37
N ASP A 57 5.04 21.69 16.29
CA ASP A 57 6.20 22.54 15.99
C ASP A 57 7.44 21.85 16.57
N TYR A 58 8.19 21.16 15.69
CA TYR A 58 9.39 20.43 16.10
C TYR A 58 10.50 21.36 16.62
N GLU A 59 10.54 22.62 16.23
CA GLU A 59 11.54 23.59 16.70
C GLU A 59 11.32 23.99 18.16
N ARG A 60 10.05 23.94 18.61
CA ARG A 60 9.60 24.28 19.97
C ARG A 60 9.30 23.07 20.83
N PHE A 61 9.48 21.87 20.29
CA PHE A 61 9.30 20.65 21.07
C PHE A 61 10.28 20.63 22.26
N ASP A 62 9.79 20.18 23.43
CA ASP A 62 10.63 20.01 24.62
C ASP A 62 11.44 18.71 24.50
N TYR A 63 12.70 18.82 24.12
CA TYR A 63 13.62 17.69 23.93
C TYR A 63 14.28 17.36 25.27
N PRO A 64 13.94 16.23 25.93
CA PRO A 64 14.65 15.79 27.13
C PRO A 64 16.14 15.59 26.86
N GLU A 65 16.96 15.80 27.89
CA GLU A 65 18.39 15.51 27.79
C GLU A 65 18.62 14.02 27.48
N GLY A 66 19.48 13.74 26.52
CA GLY A 66 19.79 12.35 26.10
C GLY A 66 18.74 11.70 25.19
N CYS A 67 17.67 12.42 24.83
CA CYS A 67 16.65 11.84 23.94
C CYS A 67 17.18 11.60 22.52
N ALA A 68 16.53 10.65 21.83
CA ALA A 68 16.73 10.40 20.40
C ALA A 68 15.39 10.53 19.66
N VAL A 69 15.42 11.20 18.52
CA VAL A 69 14.24 11.35 17.66
C VAL A 69 14.15 10.17 16.71
N ILE A 70 13.10 9.34 16.86
CA ILE A 70 12.78 8.29 15.89
C ILE A 70 11.37 8.55 15.38
N ASP A 71 11.25 9.12 14.18
CA ASP A 71 9.94 9.55 13.70
C ASP A 71 9.87 9.71 12.18
N ASN A 72 8.65 9.89 11.67
CA ASN A 72 8.36 10.16 10.27
C ASN A 72 8.09 11.66 10.08
N PRO A 73 9.09 12.46 9.62
CA PRO A 73 8.91 13.88 9.41
C PRO A 73 8.11 14.19 8.14
N PRO A 74 7.54 15.41 8.03
CA PRO A 74 7.05 15.92 6.76
C PRO A 74 8.17 15.89 5.71
N PHE A 75 7.99 15.12 4.64
CA PHE A 75 9.05 14.89 3.65
C PHE A 75 9.45 16.15 2.88
N SER A 76 8.53 17.09 2.72
CA SER A 76 8.81 18.40 2.12
C SER A 76 9.82 19.22 2.94
N MET A 77 9.90 18.99 4.25
CA MET A 77 10.76 19.70 5.19
C MET A 77 11.99 18.88 5.64
N LEU A 78 12.16 17.66 5.16
CA LEU A 78 13.19 16.72 5.64
C LEU A 78 14.59 17.35 5.73
N ALA A 79 15.02 18.07 4.71
CA ALA A 79 16.35 18.70 4.68
C ALA A 79 16.52 19.79 5.77
N ALA A 80 15.47 20.57 6.04
CA ALA A 80 15.48 21.59 7.11
C ALA A 80 15.50 20.94 8.49
N ILE A 81 14.71 19.89 8.68
CA ILE A 81 14.62 19.10 9.91
C ILE A 81 15.96 18.40 10.20
N CYS A 82 16.58 17.76 9.21
CA CYS A 82 17.90 17.14 9.39
C CYS A 82 18.95 18.18 9.79
N ARG A 83 18.95 19.37 9.16
CA ARG A 83 19.86 20.45 9.52
C ARG A 83 19.65 20.88 10.98
N PHE A 84 18.41 21.09 11.38
CA PHE A 84 18.06 21.47 12.74
C PHE A 84 18.65 20.52 13.79
N TYR A 85 18.49 19.19 13.61
CA TYR A 85 19.04 18.21 14.54
C TYR A 85 20.56 18.10 14.46
N LEU A 86 21.15 18.16 13.26
CA LEU A 86 22.60 18.15 13.08
C LEU A 86 23.27 19.31 13.77
N ASP A 87 22.71 20.52 13.69
CA ASP A 87 23.26 21.73 14.28
C ASP A 87 23.11 21.75 15.82
N ARG A 88 22.14 21.02 16.36
CA ARG A 88 21.91 20.85 17.81
C ARG A 88 22.66 19.64 18.40
N GLY A 89 23.17 18.75 17.56
CA GLY A 89 23.74 17.48 18.01
C GLY A 89 22.69 16.50 18.58
N THR A 90 21.41 16.69 18.29
CA THR A 90 20.34 15.79 18.73
C THR A 90 20.39 14.51 17.91
N PRO A 91 20.49 13.31 18.54
CA PRO A 91 20.41 12.05 17.84
C PRO A 91 19.09 11.86 17.14
N PHE A 92 19.11 11.40 15.87
CA PHE A 92 17.89 11.14 15.13
C PHE A 92 17.98 9.92 14.22
N PHE A 93 16.83 9.28 13.98
CA PHE A 93 16.61 8.27 12.97
C PHE A 93 15.28 8.55 12.29
N LEU A 94 15.31 9.09 11.08
CA LEU A 94 14.13 9.60 10.40
C LEU A 94 13.80 8.80 9.16
N PHE A 95 12.50 8.63 8.92
CA PHE A 95 11.99 8.12 7.65
C PHE A 95 12.28 9.14 6.54
N ALA A 96 12.60 8.65 5.35
CA ALA A 96 12.90 9.47 4.19
C ALA A 96 12.44 8.79 2.90
N PRO A 97 11.93 9.54 1.91
CA PRO A 97 11.64 8.94 0.61
C PRO A 97 12.93 8.45 -0.05
N SER A 98 12.97 7.19 -0.50
CA SER A 98 14.19 6.62 -1.12
C SER A 98 14.69 7.43 -2.33
N LEU A 99 13.75 8.02 -3.09
CA LEU A 99 14.07 8.81 -4.29
C LEU A 99 14.85 10.08 -3.97
N THR A 100 14.57 10.71 -2.83
CA THR A 100 15.10 12.03 -2.48
C THR A 100 15.95 12.03 -1.22
N CYS A 101 16.17 10.90 -0.57
CA CYS A 101 16.92 10.83 0.69
C CYS A 101 18.36 11.35 0.56
N LEU A 102 18.95 11.28 -0.64
CA LEU A 102 20.31 11.76 -0.93
C LEU A 102 20.36 13.21 -1.48
N SER A 103 19.23 13.90 -1.60
CA SER A 103 19.18 15.20 -2.28
C SER A 103 19.53 16.42 -1.41
N GLY A 104 19.76 16.24 -0.13
CA GLY A 104 20.08 17.32 0.81
C GLY A 104 21.49 17.90 0.63
N ALA A 105 21.68 18.86 -0.27
CA ALA A 105 22.99 19.39 -0.69
C ALA A 105 23.94 19.76 0.47
N ASN A 106 23.42 20.29 1.59
CA ASN A 106 24.22 20.77 2.72
C ASN A 106 24.24 19.81 3.92
N THR A 107 23.43 18.75 3.90
CA THR A 107 23.27 17.83 5.01
C THR A 107 23.65 16.39 4.66
N CYS A 108 23.62 16.05 3.37
CA CYS A 108 23.85 14.69 2.89
C CYS A 108 25.18 14.09 3.41
N MET A 109 26.27 14.85 3.38
CA MET A 109 27.60 14.40 3.83
C MET A 109 27.82 14.46 5.36
N ARG A 110 26.80 14.92 6.12
CA ARG A 110 26.86 15.06 7.59
C ARG A 110 26.06 13.97 8.31
N MET A 111 25.43 13.06 7.57
CA MET A 111 24.58 12.00 8.12
C MET A 111 24.74 10.72 7.31
N ASN A 112 24.32 9.63 7.90
CA ASN A 112 24.29 8.30 7.27
C ASN A 112 22.92 8.04 6.63
N HIS A 113 22.92 7.52 5.41
CA HIS A 113 21.74 7.17 4.64
C HIS A 113 21.62 5.65 4.58
N LEU A 114 20.59 5.10 5.19
CA LEU A 114 20.29 3.68 5.16
C LEU A 114 19.30 3.42 4.03
N VAL A 115 19.78 2.96 2.90
CA VAL A 115 18.94 2.66 1.74
C VAL A 115 18.33 1.27 1.89
N THR A 116 16.99 1.22 1.84
CA THR A 116 16.18 0.01 1.98
C THR A 116 15.31 -0.20 0.75
N ASP A 117 14.86 -1.43 0.53
CA ASP A 117 13.81 -1.77 -0.44
C ASP A 117 12.49 -2.02 0.30
N CYS A 118 11.94 -0.94 0.86
CA CYS A 118 10.68 -0.95 1.59
C CYS A 118 9.67 -0.03 0.90
N ALA A 119 8.44 -0.52 0.73
CA ALA A 119 7.30 0.28 0.29
C ALA A 119 6.27 0.32 1.43
N ILE A 120 6.12 1.49 2.04
CA ILE A 120 5.20 1.70 3.16
C ILE A 120 3.92 2.35 2.62
N VAL A 121 2.78 1.76 2.94
CA VAL A 121 1.47 2.37 2.69
C VAL A 121 1.08 3.17 3.92
N TYR A 122 1.03 4.49 3.77
CA TYR A 122 0.66 5.41 4.84
C TYR A 122 -0.86 5.48 5.02
N GLU A 123 -1.34 6.07 6.11
CA GLU A 123 -2.78 6.13 6.43
C GLU A 123 -3.64 6.81 5.36
N ASN A 124 -3.06 7.71 4.56
CA ASN A 124 -3.75 8.34 3.43
C ASN A 124 -3.85 7.43 2.20
N GLY A 125 -3.32 6.21 2.27
CA GLY A 125 -3.28 5.25 1.17
C GLY A 125 -2.12 5.49 0.18
N ALA A 126 -1.25 6.48 0.40
CA ALA A 126 -0.07 6.69 -0.42
C ALA A 126 0.98 5.61 -0.14
N GLU A 127 1.44 4.93 -1.18
CA GLU A 127 2.56 4.00 -1.11
C GLU A 127 3.85 4.75 -1.45
N VAL A 128 4.79 4.79 -0.50
CA VAL A 128 6.08 5.47 -0.67
C VAL A 128 7.23 4.49 -0.46
N ARG A 129 8.14 4.43 -1.43
CA ARG A 129 9.44 3.76 -1.22
C ARG A 129 10.23 4.54 -0.20
N THR A 130 10.51 3.90 0.93
CA THR A 130 11.05 4.53 2.13
C THR A 130 12.43 4.00 2.44
N SER A 131 13.34 4.90 2.71
CA SER A 131 14.66 4.70 3.29
C SER A 131 14.77 5.48 4.59
N PHE A 132 15.96 5.56 5.18
CA PHE A 132 16.14 6.22 6.47
C PHE A 132 17.41 7.07 6.47
N VAL A 133 17.40 8.11 7.29
CA VAL A 133 18.56 8.99 7.52
C VAL A 133 18.83 9.15 9.02
N THR A 134 20.10 9.19 9.40
CA THR A 134 20.52 9.28 10.81
C THR A 134 21.87 9.99 10.95
N ASN A 135 22.09 10.65 12.07
CA ASN A 135 23.42 11.14 12.47
C ASN A 135 24.13 10.21 13.47
N MET A 136 23.56 9.04 13.70
CA MET A 136 24.12 8.03 14.61
C MET A 136 24.93 6.97 13.85
N GLY A 137 25.73 6.22 14.58
CA GLY A 137 26.58 5.14 14.07
C GLY A 137 27.99 5.61 13.73
N ASP A 138 28.61 4.94 12.76
CA ASP A 138 29.97 5.24 12.31
C ASP A 138 29.99 6.61 11.61
N PRO A 139 30.75 7.60 12.13
CA PRO A 139 30.80 8.95 11.58
C PRO A 139 31.43 9.05 10.17
N ASP A 140 32.16 8.04 9.75
CA ASP A 140 32.80 7.98 8.43
C ASP A 140 31.85 7.36 7.37
N THR A 141 30.73 6.79 7.80
CA THR A 141 29.74 6.19 6.90
C THR A 141 28.69 7.21 6.49
N VAL A 142 28.59 7.51 5.20
CA VAL A 142 27.56 8.40 4.62
C VAL A 142 26.42 7.64 3.98
N LEU A 143 26.70 6.47 3.43
CA LEU A 143 25.71 5.68 2.67
C LEU A 143 25.92 4.19 2.88
N GLN A 144 24.84 3.49 3.18
CA GLN A 144 24.88 2.04 3.30
C GLN A 144 23.55 1.38 2.88
N SER A 145 23.63 0.14 2.44
CA SER A 145 22.45 -0.71 2.34
C SER A 145 22.09 -1.27 3.72
N ALA A 146 20.79 -1.41 4.01
CA ALA A 146 20.31 -1.88 5.29
C ALA A 146 19.39 -3.14 5.13
N PRO A 147 19.95 -4.32 4.75
CA PRO A 147 19.15 -5.51 4.49
C PRO A 147 18.44 -6.05 5.74
N GLY A 148 19.04 -5.87 6.93
CA GLY A 148 18.42 -6.22 8.21
C GLY A 148 17.16 -5.40 8.49
N LEU A 149 17.27 -4.07 8.31
CA LEU A 149 16.15 -3.15 8.46
C LEU A 149 15.07 -3.41 7.40
N THR A 150 15.47 -3.60 6.12
CA THR A 150 14.56 -3.94 5.03
C THR A 150 13.67 -5.14 5.38
N ARG A 151 14.27 -6.21 5.92
CA ARG A 151 13.54 -7.42 6.31
C ARG A 151 12.53 -7.15 7.41
N VAL A 152 12.93 -6.40 8.43
CA VAL A 152 12.07 -6.06 9.58
C VAL A 152 10.89 -5.19 9.16
N VAL A 153 11.14 -4.16 8.36
CA VAL A 153 10.10 -3.25 7.87
C VAL A 153 9.12 -3.99 6.95
N ASN A 154 9.61 -4.77 5.99
CA ASN A 154 8.76 -5.51 5.06
C ASN A 154 7.88 -6.54 5.79
N ALA A 155 8.39 -7.20 6.83
CA ALA A 155 7.59 -8.10 7.67
C ALA A 155 6.46 -7.35 8.40
N ALA A 156 6.74 -6.14 8.91
CA ALA A 156 5.73 -5.29 9.55
C ALA A 156 4.69 -4.78 8.55
N VAL A 157 5.11 -4.33 7.37
CA VAL A 157 4.21 -3.92 6.28
C VAL A 157 3.28 -5.07 5.87
N GLU A 158 3.80 -6.28 5.74
CA GLU A 158 2.98 -7.45 5.39
C GLU A 158 1.97 -7.79 6.50
N SER A 159 2.32 -7.56 7.78
CA SER A 159 1.38 -7.74 8.90
C SER A 159 0.23 -6.72 8.88
N CYS A 160 0.47 -5.50 8.36
CA CYS A 160 -0.54 -4.46 8.20
C CYS A 160 -1.48 -4.71 7.01
N ARG A 161 -1.05 -5.54 6.05
CA ARG A 161 -1.92 -5.89 4.93
C ARG A 161 -3.09 -6.69 5.48
N GLU A 162 -4.25 -6.07 5.58
CA GLU A 162 -5.49 -6.82 5.73
C GLU A 162 -5.48 -7.89 4.65
N ARG A 163 -5.45 -9.14 5.04
CA ARG A 163 -5.76 -10.25 4.14
C ARG A 163 -7.23 -10.07 3.77
N ARG A 164 -7.51 -9.20 2.81
CA ARG A 164 -8.77 -9.24 2.10
C ARG A 164 -8.81 -10.59 1.44
N SER A 165 -9.29 -11.58 2.16
CA SER A 165 -9.76 -12.80 1.54
C SER A 165 -11.01 -12.39 0.76
N VAL A 166 -10.79 -11.92 -0.46
CA VAL A 166 -11.88 -11.85 -1.42
C VAL A 166 -12.39 -13.27 -1.48
N PRO A 167 -13.66 -13.54 -1.13
CA PRO A 167 -14.22 -14.87 -1.25
C PRO A 167 -13.93 -15.33 -2.67
N LYS A 168 -13.09 -16.35 -2.81
CA LYS A 168 -12.81 -16.91 -4.13
C LYS A 168 -14.10 -17.53 -4.58
N TYR A 169 -14.73 -16.92 -5.58
CA TYR A 169 -15.88 -17.52 -6.19
C TYR A 169 -15.49 -18.91 -6.71
N ALA A 170 -16.12 -19.93 -6.17
CA ALA A 170 -16.00 -21.28 -6.68
C ALA A 170 -16.88 -21.38 -7.93
N TYR A 171 -16.24 -21.41 -9.09
CA TYR A 171 -16.95 -21.66 -10.33
C TYR A 171 -17.54 -23.08 -10.29
N PRO A 172 -18.76 -23.30 -10.81
CA PRO A 172 -19.25 -24.64 -11.07
C PRO A 172 -18.24 -25.43 -11.93
N ASP A 173 -18.16 -26.72 -11.70
CA ASP A 173 -17.15 -27.58 -12.34
C ASP A 173 -17.22 -27.55 -13.89
N GLU A 174 -18.42 -27.23 -14.41
CA GLU A 174 -18.67 -27.13 -15.86
C GLU A 174 -18.15 -25.81 -16.48
N VAL A 175 -17.73 -24.87 -15.66
CA VAL A 175 -17.32 -23.53 -16.13
C VAL A 175 -15.82 -23.47 -16.38
N VAL A 176 -15.43 -23.29 -17.63
CA VAL A 176 -14.05 -23.10 -18.06
C VAL A 176 -13.72 -21.61 -18.11
N THR A 177 -12.70 -21.22 -17.36
CA THR A 177 -12.18 -19.85 -17.36
C THR A 177 -10.80 -19.78 -18.01
N ALA A 178 -10.43 -18.61 -18.56
CA ALA A 178 -9.09 -18.37 -19.09
C ALA A 178 -7.98 -18.62 -18.04
N ALA A 179 -8.24 -18.32 -16.77
CA ALA A 179 -7.28 -18.58 -15.68
C ALA A 179 -7.05 -20.09 -15.43
N MET A 180 -8.07 -20.91 -15.62
CA MET A 180 -7.93 -22.39 -15.56
C MET A 180 -7.07 -22.90 -16.71
N VAL A 181 -7.37 -22.49 -17.94
CA VAL A 181 -6.62 -22.90 -19.14
C VAL A 181 -5.17 -22.42 -19.06
N GLN A 182 -4.94 -21.23 -18.54
CA GLN A 182 -3.59 -20.73 -18.29
C GLN A 182 -2.81 -21.62 -17.31
N ARG A 183 -3.44 -22.12 -16.25
CA ARG A 183 -2.81 -23.09 -15.34
C ARG A 183 -2.50 -24.40 -16.04
N TYR A 184 -3.43 -24.92 -16.84
CA TYR A 184 -3.19 -26.12 -17.64
C TYR A 184 -1.97 -25.96 -18.54
N SER A 185 -1.88 -24.85 -19.28
CA SER A 185 -0.71 -24.53 -20.10
C SER A 185 0.58 -24.47 -19.29
N LYS A 186 0.54 -23.82 -18.10
CA LYS A 186 1.70 -23.73 -17.21
C LYS A 186 2.22 -25.09 -16.74
N TYR A 187 1.32 -26.03 -16.51
CA TYR A 187 1.68 -27.38 -16.02
C TYR A 187 1.75 -28.43 -17.12
N GLY A 188 1.78 -28.02 -18.39
CA GLY A 188 1.92 -28.92 -19.54
C GLY A 188 0.69 -29.81 -19.79
N VAL A 189 -0.47 -29.43 -19.26
CA VAL A 189 -1.72 -30.16 -19.50
C VAL A 189 -2.35 -29.64 -20.79
N GLU A 190 -2.53 -30.54 -21.76
CA GLU A 190 -3.28 -30.21 -22.97
C GLU A 190 -4.78 -30.17 -22.69
N PHE A 191 -5.42 -29.05 -23.02
CA PHE A 191 -6.84 -28.85 -22.85
C PHE A 191 -7.43 -28.23 -24.12
N LYS A 192 -8.48 -28.83 -24.63
CA LYS A 192 -9.20 -28.37 -25.84
C LYS A 192 -10.70 -28.50 -25.62
N VAL A 193 -11.44 -27.49 -26.01
CA VAL A 193 -12.91 -27.53 -26.06
C VAL A 193 -13.36 -27.25 -27.48
N ARG A 194 -14.19 -28.10 -28.05
CA ARG A 194 -14.73 -27.93 -29.40
C ARG A 194 -15.93 -27.02 -29.38
N ARG A 195 -16.20 -26.35 -30.49
CA ARG A 195 -17.29 -25.38 -30.61
C ARG A 195 -18.66 -25.96 -30.25
N GLY A 196 -18.91 -27.23 -30.51
CA GLY A 196 -20.17 -27.91 -30.19
C GLY A 196 -20.26 -28.43 -28.74
N GLU A 197 -19.16 -28.39 -27.99
CA GLU A 197 -19.08 -28.92 -26.61
C GLU A 197 -19.26 -27.83 -25.54
N CYS A 198 -19.30 -26.56 -25.95
CA CYS A 198 -19.44 -25.45 -25.01
C CYS A 198 -20.34 -24.34 -25.56
N ARG A 199 -20.83 -23.53 -24.65
CA ARG A 199 -21.48 -22.26 -24.94
C ARG A 199 -20.86 -21.15 -24.12
N ARG A 200 -21.06 -19.93 -24.59
CA ARG A 200 -20.66 -18.74 -23.85
C ARG A 200 -21.65 -18.48 -22.72
N VAL A 201 -21.15 -18.33 -21.49
CA VAL A 201 -21.93 -17.89 -20.33
C VAL A 201 -21.66 -16.41 -20.11
N TYR A 202 -22.70 -15.59 -20.14
CA TYR A 202 -22.56 -14.13 -20.05
C TYR A 202 -22.45 -13.62 -18.63
N ALA A 203 -23.02 -14.32 -17.65
CA ALA A 203 -22.87 -13.96 -16.23
C ALA A 203 -23.21 -15.16 -15.34
N LEU A 204 -22.41 -15.41 -14.33
CA LEU A 204 -22.80 -16.05 -13.09
C LEU A 204 -23.23 -14.95 -12.12
N ASP A 205 -24.09 -15.27 -11.14
CA ASP A 205 -24.72 -14.26 -10.29
C ASP A 205 -23.75 -13.23 -9.69
N MET A 206 -22.59 -13.67 -9.19
CA MET A 206 -21.55 -12.78 -8.69
C MET A 206 -20.76 -11.99 -9.74
N GLN A 207 -20.90 -12.32 -11.02
CA GLN A 207 -20.17 -11.66 -12.10
C GLN A 207 -21.05 -10.75 -12.94
N ARG A 208 -22.35 -10.80 -12.76
CA ARG A 208 -23.29 -9.84 -13.34
C ARG A 208 -22.91 -8.41 -12.97
N ASP A 209 -22.62 -8.19 -11.70
CA ASP A 209 -22.27 -6.88 -11.17
C ASP A 209 -20.87 -6.41 -11.62
N ALA A 210 -20.00 -7.35 -12.01
CA ALA A 210 -18.64 -7.05 -12.48
C ALA A 210 -18.49 -7.00 -14.00
N GLY A 211 -19.54 -7.24 -14.79
CA GLY A 211 -19.51 -7.21 -16.25
C GLY A 211 -18.59 -8.23 -16.92
N LYS A 212 -18.18 -9.29 -16.19
CA LYS A 212 -17.24 -10.31 -16.70
C LYS A 212 -17.96 -11.37 -17.52
N VAL A 213 -17.27 -11.88 -18.52
CA VAL A 213 -17.77 -12.94 -19.42
C VAL A 213 -16.95 -14.21 -19.21
N ILE A 214 -17.64 -15.34 -19.12
CA ILE A 214 -17.04 -16.66 -18.97
C ILE A 214 -17.61 -17.63 -20.00
N PHE A 215 -16.88 -18.68 -20.29
CA PHE A 215 -17.30 -19.78 -21.12
C PHE A 215 -17.69 -20.95 -20.22
N GLY A 216 -18.76 -21.64 -20.50
CA GLY A 216 -19.19 -22.77 -19.68
C GLY A 216 -20.05 -23.78 -20.42
N GLY A 217 -20.18 -24.97 -19.84
CA GLY A 217 -20.75 -26.21 -20.37
C GLY A 217 -22.16 -26.18 -20.93
N GLU A 218 -23.13 -26.94 -20.48
CA GLU A 218 -24.35 -27.26 -21.18
C GLU A 218 -25.21 -26.09 -21.71
N PRO A 219 -25.84 -26.23 -22.92
CA PRO A 219 -26.76 -25.24 -23.46
C PRO A 219 -28.02 -25.10 -22.60
N GLN A 220 -28.36 -23.87 -22.16
CA GLN A 220 -29.71 -23.64 -21.61
C GLN A 220 -30.73 -24.01 -22.67
N GLN A 221 -31.61 -24.92 -22.34
CA GLN A 221 -32.82 -25.09 -23.11
C GLN A 221 -33.56 -23.75 -23.05
N SER A 222 -33.72 -23.11 -24.20
CA SER A 222 -34.62 -21.98 -24.34
C SER A 222 -36.03 -22.45 -23.95
N GLU A 223 -36.60 -21.91 -22.90
CA GLU A 223 -38.01 -22.08 -22.60
C GLU A 223 -38.80 -21.69 -23.85
N PRO A 224 -39.75 -22.51 -24.26
CA PRO A 224 -40.60 -22.16 -25.39
C PRO A 224 -41.39 -20.89 -25.01
N GLN A 225 -41.24 -19.85 -25.82
CA GLN A 225 -42.07 -18.66 -25.73
C GLN A 225 -43.53 -19.14 -25.88
N GLN A 226 -44.30 -19.04 -24.80
CA GLN A 226 -45.74 -19.19 -24.88
C GLN A 226 -46.27 -18.05 -25.74
N SER A 227 -46.68 -18.38 -26.96
CA SER A 227 -47.45 -17.49 -27.82
C SER A 227 -48.82 -17.29 -27.18
N GLU A 228 -49.06 -16.07 -26.72
CA GLU A 228 -50.42 -15.65 -26.32
C GLU A 228 -51.40 -15.88 -27.51
N PRO A 229 -52.57 -16.47 -27.25
CA PRO A 229 -53.57 -16.59 -28.30
C PRO A 229 -54.15 -15.22 -28.62
N GLN A 230 -53.98 -14.81 -29.88
CA GLN A 230 -54.69 -13.67 -30.42
C GLN A 230 -56.21 -13.90 -30.31
N GLN A 231 -56.88 -13.10 -29.50
CA GLN A 231 -58.32 -13.00 -29.52
C GLN A 231 -58.73 -12.35 -30.82
N SER A 232 -59.35 -13.14 -31.69
CA SER A 232 -60.07 -12.64 -32.86
C SER A 232 -61.42 -12.09 -32.42
N ASP A 233 -61.54 -10.77 -32.35
CA ASP A 233 -62.89 -10.16 -32.33
C ASP A 233 -63.49 -10.27 -33.74
N GLY A 234 -64.55 -11.03 -33.78
CA GLY A 234 -65.39 -11.17 -34.95
C GLY A 234 -66.71 -10.36 -34.81
N ALA A 235 -66.96 -9.61 -35.88
CA ALA A 235 -68.20 -9.02 -36.33
C ALA A 235 -68.77 -7.83 -35.60
#